data_94c3c8d510c6f1e9212075a4d821ba5d
#
_entry.id   94c3c8d510c6f1e9212075a4d821ba5d
#
_cell.length_a   1.000
_cell.length_b   1.000
_cell.length_c   1.000
_cell.angle_alpha   90.00
_cell.angle_beta   90.00
_cell.angle_gamma   90.00
#
_symmetry.space_group_name_H-M   'P 1'
#
loop_
_entity.id
_entity.type
_entity.pdbx_description
1 polymer ?
#
loop_
_entity_poly.entity_id
_entity_poly.type
_entity_poly.pdbx_seq_one_letter_code
_entity_poly.pdbx_strand_id
1 'polypeptide(L)' 'MSKEVTIKKQCPYCGHFSDIIVKEEDYNRWKNGELIQVIWPDSTPDWREQLKTGIHSKCWDDIFPDD' A
#
# COMPACT_ATOMS: atom_id res chain seq x y z
N MET A 1 13.31 16.21 -12.11
CA MET A 1 12.27 16.33 -11.08
C MET A 1 11.47 15.05 -11.01
N SER A 2 11.30 14.52 -9.83
CA SER A 2 10.52 13.28 -9.66
C SER A 2 9.04 13.61 -9.72
N LYS A 3 8.31 12.88 -10.55
CA LYS A 3 6.86 12.94 -10.55
C LYS A 3 6.34 11.98 -9.51
N GLU A 4 5.23 12.34 -8.91
CA GLU A 4 4.57 11.50 -7.93
C GLU A 4 3.26 10.96 -8.49
N VAL A 5 2.94 9.73 -8.11
CA VAL A 5 1.69 9.07 -8.52
C VAL A 5 0.88 8.80 -7.26
N THR A 6 -0.39 9.15 -7.30
CA THR A 6 -1.31 8.85 -6.22
C THR A 6 -2.02 7.53 -6.53
N ILE A 7 -1.84 6.55 -5.66
CA ILE A 7 -2.52 5.26 -5.76
C ILE A 7 -3.72 5.31 -4.84
N LYS A 8 -4.91 5.21 -5.42
CA LYS A 8 -6.14 5.22 -4.64
C LYS A 8 -6.59 3.78 -4.39
N LYS A 9 -6.69 3.40 -3.13
CA LYS A 9 -7.12 2.07 -2.74
C LYS A 9 -8.35 2.17 -1.85
N GLN A 10 -9.30 1.29 -2.07
CA GLN A 10 -10.49 1.19 -1.23
C GLN A 10 -10.34 0.01 -0.29
N CYS A 11 -10.53 0.26 0.99
CA CYS A 11 -10.53 -0.80 1.99
C CYS A 11 -11.84 -1.59 1.85
N PRO A 12 -11.78 -2.91 1.58
CA PRO A 12 -12.98 -3.71 1.42
C PRO A 12 -13.74 -3.92 2.74
N TYR A 13 -13.08 -3.66 3.86
CA TYR A 13 -13.69 -3.84 5.18
C TYR A 13 -14.53 -2.62 5.60
N CYS A 14 -13.97 -1.42 5.52
CA CYS A 14 -14.67 -0.21 5.94
C CYS A 14 -15.22 0.62 4.78
N GLY A 15 -14.78 0.34 3.56
CA GLY A 15 -15.24 1.04 2.36
C GLY A 15 -14.60 2.40 2.12
N HIS A 16 -13.73 2.85 2.99
CA HIS A 16 -13.06 4.14 2.82
C HIS A 16 -11.86 4.02 1.88
N PHE A 17 -11.59 5.11 1.18
CA PHE A 17 -10.46 5.19 0.26
C PHE A 17 -9.23 5.73 0.98
N SER A 18 -8.07 5.25 0.56
CA SER A 18 -6.77 5.74 1.02
C SER A 18 -5.94 6.16 -0.17
N ASP A 19 -5.29 7.32 -0.07
CA ASP A 19 -4.39 7.81 -1.11
C ASP A 19 -2.96 7.52 -0.69
N ILE A 20 -2.24 6.77 -1.52
CA ILE A 20 -0.83 6.43 -1.28
C ILE A 20 -0.02 7.14 -2.35
N ILE A 21 0.88 8.03 -1.93
CA ILE A 21 1.71 8.80 -2.85
C ILE A 21 3.07 8.15 -2.95
N VAL A 22 3.48 7.80 -4.17
CA VAL A 22 4.78 7.18 -4.44
C VAL A 22 5.42 7.87 -5.64
N LYS A 23 6.72 7.68 -5.82
CA LYS A 23 7.42 8.19 -6.99
C LYS A 23 6.98 7.43 -8.23
N GLU A 24 6.87 8.14 -9.36
CA GLU A 24 6.44 7.53 -10.62
C GLU A 24 7.37 6.38 -11.04
N GLU A 25 8.67 6.55 -10.91
CA GLU A 25 9.63 5.50 -11.27
C GLU A 25 9.47 4.25 -10.38
N ASP A 26 9.18 4.43 -9.10
CA ASP A 26 8.93 3.32 -8.18
C ASP A 26 7.63 2.63 -8.54
N TYR A 27 6.60 3.38 -8.87
CA TYR A 27 5.32 2.85 -9.29
C TYR A 27 5.47 2.01 -10.56
N ASN A 28 6.26 2.50 -11.53
CA ASN A 28 6.51 1.76 -12.76
C ASN A 28 7.25 0.45 -12.50
N ARG A 29 8.19 0.44 -11.56
CA ARG A 29 8.90 -0.76 -11.17
C ARG A 29 7.94 -1.79 -10.58
N TRP A 30 7.03 -1.32 -9.73
CA TRP A 30 6.02 -2.20 -9.14
C TRP A 30 5.10 -2.79 -10.20
N LYS A 31 4.67 -2.00 -11.17
CA LYS A 31 3.83 -2.47 -12.28
C LYS A 31 4.56 -3.49 -13.16
N ASN A 32 5.87 -3.39 -13.23
CA ASN A 32 6.69 -4.35 -13.99
C ASN A 32 6.93 -5.66 -13.26
N GLY A 33 6.43 -5.78 -12.04
CA GLY A 33 6.51 -7.04 -11.28
C GLY A 33 7.61 -7.08 -10.23
N GLU A 34 8.28 -5.95 -9.96
CA GLU A 34 9.28 -5.93 -8.90
C GLU A 34 8.61 -6.04 -7.53
N LEU A 35 9.30 -6.66 -6.59
CA LEU A 35 8.78 -6.86 -5.25
C LEU A 35 8.72 -5.54 -4.50
N ILE A 36 7.64 -5.33 -3.75
CA ILE A 36 7.43 -4.11 -2.95
C ILE A 36 8.59 -3.89 -1.99
N GLN A 37 9.06 -4.95 -1.33
CA GLN A 37 10.15 -4.88 -0.38
C GLN A 37 11.49 -4.49 -1.01
N VAL A 38 11.63 -4.70 -2.32
CA VAL A 38 12.84 -4.30 -3.06
C VAL A 38 12.74 -2.84 -3.44
N ILE A 39 11.57 -2.38 -3.86
CA ILE A 39 11.35 -0.99 -4.27
C ILE A 39 11.34 -0.06 -3.05
N TRP A 40 10.65 -0.48 -1.99
CA TRP A 40 10.49 0.31 -0.76
C TRP A 40 10.99 -0.48 0.45
N PRO A 41 12.32 -0.63 0.59
CA PRO A 41 12.88 -1.45 1.68
C PRO A 41 12.62 -0.89 3.08
N ASP A 42 12.39 0.42 3.18
CA ASP A 42 12.12 1.06 4.47
C ASP A 42 10.63 1.07 4.84
N SER A 43 9.78 0.48 3.98
CA SER A 43 8.34 0.43 4.24
C SER A 43 8.01 -0.55 5.36
N THR A 44 6.97 -0.20 6.14
CA THR A 44 6.46 -1.11 7.17
C THR A 44 5.61 -2.22 6.54
N PRO A 45 5.48 -3.37 7.22
CA PRO A 45 4.58 -4.43 6.74
C PRO A 45 3.14 -3.94 6.56
N ASP A 46 2.66 -3.08 7.44
CA ASP A 46 1.31 -2.53 7.36
C ASP A 46 1.12 -1.70 6.08
N TRP A 47 2.11 -0.86 5.77
CA TRP A 47 2.07 -0.04 4.56
C TRP A 47 2.06 -0.91 3.30
N ARG A 48 2.86 -1.98 3.29
CA ARG A 48 2.94 -2.90 2.15
C ARG A 48 1.61 -3.63 1.94
N GLU A 49 0.99 -4.07 3.01
CA GLU A 49 -0.32 -4.72 2.93
C GLU A 49 -1.40 -3.76 2.44
N GLN A 50 -1.37 -2.52 2.93
CA GLN A 50 -2.31 -1.50 2.47
C GLN A 50 -2.15 -1.23 0.99
N LEU A 51 -0.91 -1.22 0.49
CA LEU A 51 -0.64 -1.01 -0.93
C LEU A 51 -1.17 -2.17 -1.78
N LYS A 52 -1.06 -3.40 -1.29
CA LYS A 52 -1.52 -4.59 -2.01
C LYS A 52 -3.03 -4.75 -1.98
N THR A 53 -3.64 -4.62 -0.81
CA THR A 53 -5.04 -4.97 -0.59
C THR A 53 -5.93 -3.76 -0.37
N GLY A 54 -5.38 -2.64 0.09
CA GLY A 54 -6.13 -1.46 0.46
C GLY A 54 -6.67 -1.50 1.88
N ILE A 55 -6.50 -2.61 2.60
CA ILE A 55 -7.01 -2.76 3.96
C ILE A 55 -6.15 -1.95 4.93
N HIS A 56 -6.79 -1.10 5.74
CA HIS A 56 -6.09 -0.31 6.75
C HIS A 56 -5.56 -1.21 7.88
N SER A 57 -4.44 -0.83 8.50
CA SER A 57 -3.89 -1.58 9.64
C SER A 57 -4.93 -1.79 10.73
N LYS A 58 -5.70 -0.74 11.01
CA LYS A 58 -6.75 -0.79 12.01
C LYS A 58 -7.83 -1.81 11.64
N CYS A 59 -8.15 -1.92 10.35
CA CYS A 59 -9.14 -2.88 9.87
C CYS A 59 -8.61 -4.31 9.97
N TRP A 60 -7.30 -4.49 9.76
CA TRP A 60 -6.67 -5.80 9.94
C TRP A 60 -6.84 -6.29 11.38
N ASP A 61 -6.66 -5.39 12.36
CA ASP A 61 -6.81 -5.73 13.76
C ASP A 61 -8.24 -6.19 14.08
N ASP A 62 -9.24 -5.62 13.41
CA ASP A 62 -10.62 -6.02 13.57
C ASP A 62 -10.93 -7.36 12.89
N ILE A 63 -10.33 -7.60 11.71
CA ILE A 63 -10.54 -8.84 10.96
C ILE A 63 -9.81 -10.01 11.61
N PHE A 64 -8.58 -9.79 12.05
CA PHE A 64 -7.70 -10.79 12.64
C PHE A 64 -7.24 -10.32 14.02
N PRO A 65 -8.13 -10.31 15.01
CA PRO A 65 -7.76 -9.88 16.36
C PRO A 65 -6.73 -10.83 16.95
N ASP A 66 -5.71 -10.26 17.57
CA ASP A 66 -4.74 -11.04 18.32
C ASP A 66 -5.40 -11.54 19.60
N ASP A 67 -5.21 -12.78 19.85
CA ASP A 67 -5.73 -13.40 21.08
C ASP A 67 -4.94 -12.98 22.31
#